data_5a803a84b46ef8cb8802419376239e15
#
_entry.id   5a803a84b46ef8cb8802419376239e15
#
_cell.length_a   1.000
_cell.length_b   1.000
_cell.length_c   1.000
_cell.angle_alpha   90.00
_cell.angle_beta   90.00
_cell.angle_gamma   90.00
#
_symmetry.space_group_name_H-M   'P 1'
#
loop_
_entity.id
_entity.type
_entity.pdbx_description
1 polymer ?
#
loop_
_entity_poly.entity_id
_entity_poly.type
_entity_poly.pdbx_seq_one_letter_code
_entity_poly.pdbx_strand_id
1 'polypeptide(L)'
;CEVTLQPLERYPLDAAILFSDILTIPDALGLGLYFETGEGPKFRKVIRSEADVDALPRMNAESDLDYVMNAVSTIRRELNGRVPLIGFSGSPWTLATYMIEGGSSKTFSEAKKLMYGQPEVMHRLLDHLADSVIDYLNGQIKAGAQAVQIFDTWGGVLSSWAYEEFSLRYMTKIVDGLIRESEGRRVPVIVFTKNGGQWLESIADCGADAVGLDWTTDIGNARARVGDKVALQGNMDPAMLYAPKARIRQEVADILKRYGSGSGHVFNLGHGITPDVDPEHAGAFIEAVVELSGQYHQ
;
A
#
# COMPACT_ATOMS: atom_id res chain seq x y z
N CYS A 1 9.24 6.47 14.49
CA CYS A 1 10.34 5.48 14.51
C CYS A 1 10.00 4.31 15.45
N GLU A 2 9.72 4.56 16.72
CA GLU A 2 9.46 3.52 17.73
C GLU A 2 8.37 2.54 17.29
N VAL A 3 7.22 3.03 16.83
CA VAL A 3 6.08 2.20 16.37
C VAL A 3 6.47 1.27 15.20
N THR A 4 7.41 1.67 14.33
CA THR A 4 7.92 0.80 13.26
C THR A 4 8.80 -0.32 13.81
N LEU A 5 9.56 -0.08 14.88
CA LEU A 5 10.53 -1.04 15.43
C LEU A 5 9.89 -2.03 16.40
N GLN A 6 8.88 -1.60 17.17
CA GLN A 6 8.19 -2.42 18.17
C GLN A 6 7.74 -3.81 17.66
N PRO A 7 7.12 -3.97 16.46
CA PRO A 7 6.74 -5.29 15.96
C PRO A 7 7.92 -6.23 15.76
N LEU A 8 9.10 -5.71 15.39
CA LEU A 8 10.32 -6.51 15.18
C LEU A 8 10.97 -6.98 16.49
N GLU A 9 10.69 -6.31 17.59
CA GLU A 9 11.14 -6.74 18.93
C GLU A 9 10.27 -7.88 19.45
N ARG A 10 9.00 -7.91 19.02
CA ARG A 10 8.03 -8.89 19.49
C ARG A 10 7.93 -10.12 18.58
N TYR A 11 8.09 -9.93 17.27
CA TYR A 11 7.87 -10.97 16.28
C TYR A 11 9.05 -11.13 15.34
N PRO A 12 9.37 -12.35 14.88
CA PRO A 12 10.43 -12.63 13.91
C PRO A 12 9.95 -12.28 12.48
N LEU A 13 9.81 -10.98 12.20
CA LEU A 13 9.42 -10.47 10.90
C LEU A 13 10.62 -10.35 9.96
N ASP A 14 10.41 -10.58 8.67
CA ASP A 14 11.43 -10.51 7.61
C ASP A 14 11.56 -9.12 6.97
N ALA A 15 10.66 -8.20 7.27
CA ALA A 15 10.71 -6.81 6.82
C ALA A 15 10.04 -5.87 7.82
N ALA A 16 10.46 -4.60 7.82
CA ALA A 16 9.77 -3.50 8.48
C ALA A 16 9.07 -2.64 7.44
N ILE A 17 7.90 -2.10 7.77
CA ILE A 17 7.25 -1.06 6.99
C ILE A 17 7.23 0.23 7.80
N LEU A 18 7.54 1.35 7.13
CA LEU A 18 7.45 2.67 7.74
C LEU A 18 6.05 2.88 8.33
N PHE A 19 5.95 3.29 9.60
CA PHE A 19 4.69 3.75 10.17
C PHE A 19 4.50 5.24 9.86
N SER A 20 3.57 5.54 8.97
CA SER A 20 3.18 6.89 8.56
C SER A 20 1.71 6.87 8.13
N ASP A 21 1.18 8.00 7.67
CA ASP A 21 -0.16 8.09 7.10
C ASP A 21 -0.08 8.30 5.59
N ILE A 22 -0.97 7.67 4.81
CA ILE A 22 -1.07 7.91 3.36
C ILE A 22 -1.50 9.34 3.04
N LEU A 23 -2.13 10.03 3.99
CA LEU A 23 -2.68 11.38 3.83
C LEU A 23 -1.65 12.51 4.08
N THR A 24 -0.38 12.18 4.32
CA THR A 24 0.70 13.17 4.44
C THR A 24 0.86 14.02 3.18
N ILE A 25 0.70 13.42 1.98
CA ILE A 25 0.75 14.16 0.71
C ILE A 25 -0.40 15.17 0.60
N PRO A 26 -1.68 14.80 0.76
CA PRO A 26 -2.77 15.78 0.79
C PRO A 26 -2.60 16.89 1.84
N ASP A 27 -2.04 16.57 3.01
CA ASP A 27 -1.76 17.57 4.04
C ASP A 27 -0.69 18.56 3.59
N ALA A 28 0.42 18.07 3.02
CA ALA A 28 1.49 18.90 2.45
C ALA A 28 0.99 19.76 1.26
N LEU A 29 -0.02 19.30 0.52
CA LEU A 29 -0.71 20.08 -0.51
C LEU A 29 -1.67 21.13 0.07
N GLY A 30 -1.72 21.29 1.40
CA GLY A 30 -2.43 22.37 2.08
C GLY A 30 -3.90 22.12 2.36
N LEU A 31 -4.36 20.86 2.35
CA LEU A 31 -5.75 20.53 2.67
C LEU A 31 -6.04 20.59 4.18
N GLY A 32 -5.02 20.53 5.04
CA GLY A 32 -5.15 20.65 6.49
C GLY A 32 -5.80 19.42 7.10
N LEU A 33 -5.04 18.34 7.20
CA LEU A 33 -5.44 17.08 7.82
C LEU A 33 -5.70 17.27 9.32
N TYR A 34 -6.79 16.69 9.81
CA TYR A 34 -7.07 16.59 11.25
C TYR A 34 -7.81 15.28 11.56
N PHE A 35 -7.74 14.87 12.81
CA PHE A 35 -8.41 13.65 13.28
C PHE A 35 -9.59 14.00 14.20
N GLU A 36 -10.73 13.41 13.90
CA GLU A 36 -11.92 13.54 14.73
C GLU A 36 -12.20 12.22 15.45
N THR A 37 -12.40 12.29 16.76
CA THR A 37 -12.60 11.09 17.58
C THR A 37 -13.79 10.27 17.09
N GLY A 38 -13.55 9.03 16.72
CA GLY A 38 -14.58 8.11 16.21
C GLY A 38 -14.92 8.25 14.71
N GLU A 39 -14.39 9.27 14.01
CA GLU A 39 -14.68 9.50 12.59
C GLU A 39 -13.46 9.33 11.68
N GLY A 40 -12.27 9.26 12.26
CA GLY A 40 -11.00 9.09 11.53
C GLY A 40 -10.46 10.39 10.91
N PRO A 41 -9.62 10.26 9.86
CA PRO A 41 -8.98 11.42 9.25
C PRO A 41 -9.98 12.25 8.43
N LYS A 42 -9.84 13.57 8.52
CA LYS A 42 -10.62 14.56 7.78
C LYS A 42 -9.75 15.70 7.27
N PHE A 43 -10.24 16.41 6.25
CA PHE A 43 -9.60 17.59 5.71
C PHE A 43 -10.43 18.85 5.93
N ARG A 44 -9.74 19.96 6.25
CA ARG A 44 -10.38 21.30 6.40
C ARG A 44 -10.80 21.89 5.07
N LYS A 45 -10.06 21.56 3.98
CA LYS A 45 -10.36 21.93 2.60
C LYS A 45 -10.61 20.67 1.79
N VAL A 46 -11.50 20.76 0.82
CA VAL A 46 -11.85 19.67 -0.08
C VAL A 46 -11.74 20.13 -1.53
N ILE A 47 -11.47 19.20 -2.43
CA ILE A 47 -11.43 19.46 -3.87
C ILE A 47 -12.81 19.19 -4.44
N ARG A 48 -13.44 20.23 -5.04
CA ARG A 48 -14.80 20.13 -5.60
C ARG A 48 -14.91 20.68 -7.04
N SER A 49 -13.91 21.45 -7.45
CA SER A 49 -13.95 22.17 -8.72
C SER A 49 -12.60 22.16 -9.42
N GLU A 50 -12.61 22.54 -10.70
CA GLU A 50 -11.42 22.79 -11.48
C GLU A 50 -10.49 23.82 -10.81
N ALA A 51 -11.06 24.90 -10.29
CA ALA A 51 -10.29 25.93 -9.59
C ALA A 51 -9.56 25.41 -8.34
N ASP A 52 -10.17 24.46 -7.63
CA ASP A 52 -9.51 23.83 -6.46
C ASP A 52 -8.31 22.99 -6.89
N VAL A 53 -8.42 22.26 -8.02
CA VAL A 53 -7.30 21.48 -8.57
C VAL A 53 -6.19 22.39 -9.05
N ASP A 54 -6.51 23.46 -9.78
CA ASP A 54 -5.54 24.40 -10.32
C ASP A 54 -4.83 25.22 -9.23
N ALA A 55 -5.45 25.34 -8.06
CA ALA A 55 -4.87 26.02 -6.89
C ALA A 55 -3.93 25.13 -6.05
N LEU A 56 -3.83 23.84 -6.34
CA LEU A 56 -2.93 22.94 -5.59
C LEU A 56 -1.47 23.36 -5.81
N PRO A 57 -0.69 23.51 -4.73
CA PRO A 57 0.74 23.80 -4.83
C PRO A 57 1.50 22.58 -5.36
N ARG A 58 2.66 22.80 -5.95
CA ARG A 58 3.62 21.71 -6.15
C ARG A 58 4.31 21.41 -4.81
N MET A 59 4.32 20.15 -4.46
CA MET A 59 5.02 19.65 -3.28
C MET A 59 6.48 19.36 -3.60
N ASN A 60 7.35 19.55 -2.62
CA ASN A 60 8.72 19.01 -2.61
C ASN A 60 8.85 18.13 -1.37
N ALA A 61 8.97 16.83 -1.57
CA ALA A 61 8.97 15.85 -0.47
C ALA A 61 10.16 16.04 0.50
N GLU A 62 11.32 16.50 0.01
CA GLU A 62 12.51 16.69 0.85
C GLU A 62 12.34 17.86 1.82
N SER A 63 11.59 18.93 1.46
CA SER A 63 11.33 20.08 2.33
C SER A 63 10.01 19.99 3.08
N ASP A 64 8.93 19.55 2.41
CA ASP A 64 7.59 19.63 2.94
C ASP A 64 7.22 18.41 3.82
N LEU A 65 7.94 17.29 3.62
CA LEU A 65 7.81 16.03 4.36
C LEU A 65 9.16 15.55 4.91
N ASP A 66 10.03 16.46 5.28
CA ASP A 66 11.38 16.19 5.83
C ASP A 66 11.33 15.28 7.07
N TYR A 67 10.30 15.43 7.90
CA TYR A 67 10.10 14.59 9.08
C TYR A 67 9.90 13.11 8.72
N VAL A 68 9.30 12.80 7.57
CA VAL A 68 9.17 11.42 7.07
C VAL A 68 10.51 10.90 6.61
N MET A 69 11.27 11.70 5.84
CA MET A 69 12.61 11.33 5.36
C MET A 69 13.58 11.09 6.52
N ASN A 70 13.51 11.96 7.54
CA ASN A 70 14.27 11.80 8.79
C ASN A 70 13.87 10.53 9.55
N ALA A 71 12.57 10.20 9.58
CA ALA A 71 12.09 8.95 10.18
C ALA A 71 12.62 7.73 9.42
N VAL A 72 12.55 7.72 8.09
CA VAL A 72 13.10 6.63 7.25
C VAL A 72 14.59 6.43 7.53
N SER A 73 15.39 7.50 7.50
CA SER A 73 16.84 7.44 7.75
C SER A 73 17.15 6.92 9.16
N THR A 74 16.38 7.36 10.15
CA THR A 74 16.55 6.93 11.54
C THR A 74 16.21 5.46 11.70
N ILE A 75 15.06 5.01 11.20
CA ILE A 75 14.63 3.60 11.26
C ILE A 75 15.64 2.72 10.52
N ARG A 76 16.10 3.14 9.33
CA ARG A 76 17.09 2.40 8.54
C ARG A 76 18.38 2.18 9.32
N ARG A 77 18.84 3.20 10.04
CA ARG A 77 20.03 3.11 10.92
C ARG A 77 19.78 2.17 12.11
N GLU A 78 18.64 2.30 12.80
CA GLU A 78 18.30 1.49 13.97
C GLU A 78 18.07 0.00 13.60
N LEU A 79 17.55 -0.28 12.41
CA LEU A 79 17.44 -1.64 11.87
C LEU A 79 18.83 -2.29 11.70
N ASN A 80 19.86 -1.51 11.44
CA ASN A 80 21.25 -1.96 11.29
C ASN A 80 21.39 -3.23 10.41
N GLY A 81 20.63 -3.31 9.34
CA GLY A 81 20.65 -4.42 8.39
C GLY A 81 19.92 -5.71 8.85
N ARG A 82 19.23 -5.70 9.98
CA ARG A 82 18.45 -6.87 10.47
C ARG A 82 17.42 -7.33 9.46
N VAL A 83 16.63 -6.39 8.95
CA VAL A 83 15.59 -6.61 7.94
C VAL A 83 15.52 -5.39 7.00
N PRO A 84 15.00 -5.55 5.77
CA PRO A 84 14.76 -4.42 4.89
C PRO A 84 13.64 -3.51 5.41
N LEU A 85 13.73 -2.22 5.07
CA LEU A 85 12.71 -1.21 5.33
C LEU A 85 11.89 -0.95 4.06
N ILE A 86 10.58 -1.08 4.17
CA ILE A 86 9.61 -0.78 3.12
C ILE A 86 9.06 0.63 3.37
N GLY A 87 9.21 1.51 2.36
CA GLY A 87 8.49 2.78 2.29
C GLY A 87 7.14 2.60 1.62
N PHE A 88 6.25 3.59 1.73
CA PHE A 88 4.94 3.47 1.08
C PHE A 88 4.26 4.81 0.80
N SER A 89 3.24 4.76 -0.03
CA SER A 89 2.28 5.84 -0.29
C SER A 89 0.91 5.28 -0.66
N GLY A 90 -0.12 6.10 -0.54
CA GLY A 90 -1.40 5.83 -1.20
C GLY A 90 -1.30 6.02 -2.72
N SER A 91 -2.15 5.33 -3.48
CA SER A 91 -2.30 5.58 -4.92
C SER A 91 -2.94 6.95 -5.20
N PRO A 92 -2.73 7.54 -6.37
CA PRO A 92 -3.40 8.80 -6.73
C PRO A 92 -4.91 8.75 -6.60
N TRP A 93 -5.56 7.67 -7.05
CA TRP A 93 -7.01 7.49 -6.88
C TRP A 93 -7.42 7.46 -5.40
N THR A 94 -6.74 6.67 -4.58
CA THR A 94 -7.02 6.60 -3.15
C THR A 94 -6.86 7.96 -2.47
N LEU A 95 -5.78 8.70 -2.76
CA LEU A 95 -5.56 10.04 -2.23
C LEU A 95 -6.63 11.02 -2.71
N ALA A 96 -6.95 11.02 -4.01
CA ALA A 96 -7.99 11.88 -4.59
C ALA A 96 -9.35 11.64 -3.94
N THR A 97 -9.72 10.39 -3.65
CA THR A 97 -10.99 10.11 -2.97
C THR A 97 -11.08 10.80 -1.62
N TYR A 98 -10.04 10.74 -0.78
CA TYR A 98 -10.01 11.45 0.50
C TYR A 98 -10.04 12.97 0.33
N MET A 99 -9.30 13.52 -0.64
CA MET A 99 -9.26 14.96 -0.92
C MET A 99 -10.62 15.48 -1.39
N ILE A 100 -11.34 14.69 -2.18
CA ILE A 100 -12.65 15.05 -2.72
C ILE A 100 -13.76 14.80 -1.68
N GLU A 101 -13.81 13.65 -1.03
CA GLU A 101 -14.84 13.33 -0.03
C GLU A 101 -14.65 14.13 1.27
N GLY A 102 -13.42 14.56 1.58
CA GLY A 102 -13.06 15.27 2.80
C GLY A 102 -12.80 14.35 4.00
N GLY A 103 -12.79 13.04 3.76
CA GLY A 103 -12.59 11.99 4.76
C GLY A 103 -12.91 10.62 4.18
N SER A 104 -13.17 9.65 5.05
CA SER A 104 -13.62 8.32 4.61
C SER A 104 -15.04 8.37 4.04
N SER A 105 -15.30 7.57 3.00
CA SER A 105 -16.61 7.49 2.34
C SER A 105 -16.99 6.02 2.10
N LYS A 106 -18.30 5.73 2.12
CA LYS A 106 -18.82 4.41 1.76
C LYS A 106 -19.21 4.32 0.26
N THR A 107 -19.58 5.43 -0.33
CA THR A 107 -20.14 5.48 -1.70
C THR A 107 -19.24 6.16 -2.70
N PHE A 108 -18.29 6.98 -2.26
CA PHE A 108 -17.39 7.78 -3.10
C PHE A 108 -18.16 8.61 -4.14
N SER A 109 -19.33 9.13 -3.74
CA SER A 109 -20.26 9.79 -4.68
C SER A 109 -19.70 11.09 -5.24
N GLU A 110 -19.02 11.90 -4.45
CA GLU A 110 -18.43 13.14 -4.91
C GLU A 110 -17.23 12.89 -5.83
N ALA A 111 -16.37 11.94 -5.48
CA ALA A 111 -15.26 11.52 -6.34
C ALA A 111 -15.77 10.99 -7.68
N LYS A 112 -16.79 10.13 -7.66
CA LYS A 112 -17.39 9.60 -8.90
C LYS A 112 -18.14 10.66 -9.72
N LYS A 113 -18.79 11.62 -9.08
CA LYS A 113 -19.40 12.77 -9.79
C LYS A 113 -18.34 13.58 -10.55
N LEU A 114 -17.21 13.89 -9.90
CA LEU A 114 -16.11 14.59 -10.55
C LEU A 114 -15.54 13.76 -11.71
N MET A 115 -15.25 12.49 -11.45
CA MET A 115 -14.70 11.57 -12.45
C MET A 115 -15.56 11.43 -13.69
N TYR A 116 -16.86 11.22 -13.53
CA TYR A 116 -17.77 11.03 -14.67
C TYR A 116 -18.24 12.34 -15.30
N GLY A 117 -18.40 13.40 -14.50
CA GLY A 117 -18.89 14.69 -14.97
C GLY A 117 -17.82 15.62 -15.55
N GLN A 118 -16.59 15.50 -15.06
CA GLN A 118 -15.45 16.35 -15.45
C GLN A 118 -14.16 15.51 -15.51
N PRO A 119 -14.07 14.52 -16.43
CA PRO A 119 -12.94 13.59 -16.47
C PRO A 119 -11.59 14.28 -16.64
N GLU A 120 -11.51 15.35 -17.42
CA GLU A 120 -10.28 16.12 -17.62
C GLU A 120 -9.77 16.76 -16.30
N VAL A 121 -10.68 17.23 -15.46
CA VAL A 121 -10.33 17.79 -14.14
C VAL A 121 -9.82 16.67 -13.24
N MET A 122 -10.47 15.51 -13.24
CA MET A 122 -10.01 14.34 -12.50
C MET A 122 -8.63 13.89 -12.97
N HIS A 123 -8.39 13.83 -14.27
CA HIS A 123 -7.07 13.48 -14.83
C HIS A 123 -5.99 14.45 -14.37
N ARG A 124 -6.24 15.76 -14.36
CA ARG A 124 -5.25 16.73 -13.85
C ARG A 124 -4.94 16.52 -12.35
N LEU A 125 -5.98 16.25 -11.54
CA LEU A 125 -5.77 15.95 -10.13
C LEU A 125 -4.93 14.69 -9.94
N LEU A 126 -5.27 13.60 -10.63
CA LEU A 126 -4.56 12.32 -10.53
C LEU A 126 -3.12 12.41 -11.04
N ASP A 127 -2.89 13.19 -12.10
CA ASP A 127 -1.56 13.44 -12.65
C ASP A 127 -0.68 14.22 -11.67
N HIS A 128 -1.23 15.27 -11.07
CA HIS A 128 -0.57 16.06 -10.03
C HIS A 128 -0.22 15.19 -8.80
N LEU A 129 -1.14 14.32 -8.38
CA LEU A 129 -0.91 13.39 -7.28
C LEU A 129 0.12 12.32 -7.65
N ALA A 130 0.13 11.83 -8.88
CA ALA A 130 1.14 10.88 -9.33
C ALA A 130 2.55 11.48 -9.26
N ASP A 131 2.72 12.72 -9.71
CA ASP A 131 4.00 13.44 -9.60
C ASP A 131 4.42 13.64 -8.14
N SER A 132 3.48 13.99 -7.26
CA SER A 132 3.73 14.12 -5.82
C SER A 132 4.12 12.78 -5.16
N VAL A 133 3.48 11.69 -5.54
CA VAL A 133 3.80 10.34 -5.04
C VAL A 133 5.18 9.88 -5.54
N ILE A 134 5.54 10.17 -6.79
CA ILE A 134 6.88 9.88 -7.34
C ILE A 134 7.94 10.60 -6.52
N ASP A 135 7.77 11.90 -6.29
CA ASP A 135 8.71 12.69 -5.49
C ASP A 135 8.82 12.16 -4.05
N TYR A 136 7.69 11.86 -3.42
CA TYR A 136 7.63 11.32 -2.06
C TYR A 136 8.28 9.95 -1.91
N LEU A 137 8.01 9.01 -2.80
CA LEU A 137 8.60 7.68 -2.75
C LEU A 137 10.09 7.71 -3.12
N ASN A 138 10.50 8.53 -4.08
CA ASN A 138 11.90 8.74 -4.40
C ASN A 138 12.66 9.39 -3.22
N GLY A 139 12.03 10.30 -2.50
CA GLY A 139 12.56 10.83 -1.24
C GLY A 139 12.79 9.74 -0.20
N GLN A 140 11.81 8.84 0.00
CA GLN A 140 11.95 7.70 0.93
C GLN A 140 13.07 6.74 0.50
N ILE A 141 13.23 6.47 -0.81
CA ILE A 141 14.31 5.63 -1.34
C ILE A 141 15.67 6.27 -1.06
N LYS A 142 15.83 7.55 -1.35
CA LYS A 142 17.06 8.31 -1.05
C LYS A 142 17.36 8.34 0.45
N ALA A 143 16.32 8.39 1.29
CA ALA A 143 16.45 8.35 2.75
C ALA A 143 16.77 6.95 3.32
N GLY A 144 16.72 5.89 2.48
CA GLY A 144 17.15 4.54 2.84
C GLY A 144 16.06 3.46 2.82
N ALA A 145 14.86 3.73 2.28
CA ALA A 145 13.88 2.68 2.02
C ALA A 145 14.42 1.72 0.95
N GLN A 146 14.29 0.41 1.20
CA GLN A 146 14.89 -0.65 0.38
C GLN A 146 13.87 -1.34 -0.54
N ALA A 147 12.59 -1.10 -0.32
CA ALA A 147 11.48 -1.40 -1.19
C ALA A 147 10.41 -0.33 -0.98
N VAL A 148 9.48 -0.19 -1.90
CA VAL A 148 8.34 0.72 -1.74
C VAL A 148 7.03 0.04 -2.15
N GLN A 149 5.94 0.46 -1.50
CA GLN A 149 4.61 -0.08 -1.74
C GLN A 149 3.61 1.05 -2.03
N ILE A 150 2.78 0.85 -3.05
CA ILE A 150 1.67 1.74 -3.41
C ILE A 150 0.36 1.07 -2.99
N PHE A 151 -0.40 1.73 -2.10
CA PHE A 151 -1.68 1.23 -1.61
C PHE A 151 -2.85 1.87 -2.35
N ASP A 152 -3.50 1.10 -3.21
CA ASP A 152 -4.75 1.49 -3.86
C ASP A 152 -5.95 0.88 -3.13
N THR A 153 -6.19 1.38 -1.92
CA THR A 153 -7.24 0.90 -1.01
C THR A 153 -8.63 1.02 -1.61
N TRP A 154 -8.85 2.02 -2.47
CA TRP A 154 -10.16 2.32 -3.04
C TRP A 154 -10.29 2.02 -4.54
N GLY A 155 -9.29 1.40 -5.17
CA GLY A 155 -9.38 0.98 -6.58
C GLY A 155 -10.55 0.05 -6.88
N GLY A 156 -10.81 -0.89 -5.98
CA GLY A 156 -11.88 -1.88 -6.13
C GLY A 156 -13.31 -1.34 -6.10
N VAL A 157 -13.53 -0.03 -5.87
CA VAL A 157 -14.87 0.58 -5.99
C VAL A 157 -15.17 1.09 -7.40
N LEU A 158 -14.19 0.97 -8.31
CA LEU A 158 -14.31 1.39 -9.71
C LEU A 158 -14.85 0.25 -10.59
N SER A 159 -15.47 0.61 -11.71
CA SER A 159 -15.71 -0.32 -12.81
C SER A 159 -14.40 -0.65 -13.51
N SER A 160 -14.33 -1.75 -14.26
CA SER A 160 -13.08 -2.18 -14.90
C SER A 160 -12.48 -1.08 -15.79
N TRP A 161 -13.30 -0.45 -16.64
CA TRP A 161 -12.85 0.67 -17.46
C TRP A 161 -12.31 1.84 -16.61
N ALA A 162 -13.04 2.23 -15.56
CA ALA A 162 -12.66 3.35 -14.73
C ALA A 162 -11.41 3.03 -13.89
N TYR A 163 -11.21 1.77 -13.51
CA TYR A 163 -10.01 1.33 -12.82
C TYR A 163 -8.76 1.50 -13.69
N GLU A 164 -8.81 1.04 -14.93
CA GLU A 164 -7.69 1.19 -15.86
C GLU A 164 -7.38 2.68 -16.13
N GLU A 165 -8.41 3.48 -16.34
CA GLU A 165 -8.29 4.90 -16.73
C GLU A 165 -7.89 5.82 -15.57
N PHE A 166 -8.49 5.63 -14.36
CA PHE A 166 -8.35 6.58 -13.25
C PHE A 166 -7.52 6.06 -12.07
N SER A 167 -7.15 4.79 -12.04
CA SER A 167 -6.26 4.25 -11.02
C SER A 167 -5.00 3.62 -11.61
N LEU A 168 -5.10 2.53 -12.35
CA LEU A 168 -3.95 1.76 -12.81
C LEU A 168 -2.98 2.58 -13.68
N ARG A 169 -3.51 3.39 -14.59
CA ARG A 169 -2.73 4.33 -15.43
C ARG A 169 -1.76 5.17 -14.60
N TYR A 170 -2.22 5.70 -13.48
CA TYR A 170 -1.42 6.57 -12.61
C TYR A 170 -0.47 5.79 -11.70
N MET A 171 -0.83 4.58 -11.29
CA MET A 171 0.11 3.68 -10.62
C MET A 171 1.25 3.27 -11.56
N THR A 172 0.96 2.99 -12.83
CA THR A 172 1.97 2.73 -13.86
C THR A 172 2.91 3.93 -14.02
N LYS A 173 2.37 5.15 -14.14
CA LYS A 173 3.18 6.38 -14.18
C LYS A 173 4.12 6.50 -12.98
N ILE A 174 3.63 6.15 -11.78
CA ILE A 174 4.48 6.16 -10.58
C ILE A 174 5.60 5.14 -10.70
N VAL A 175 5.26 3.88 -11.02
CA VAL A 175 6.25 2.79 -11.14
C VAL A 175 7.36 3.15 -12.13
N ASP A 176 7.01 3.77 -13.26
CA ASP A 176 7.95 4.24 -14.29
C ASP A 176 8.83 5.39 -13.80
N GLY A 177 8.32 6.25 -12.91
CA GLY A 177 9.04 7.41 -12.36
C GLY A 177 9.92 7.13 -11.13
N LEU A 178 9.86 5.91 -10.57
CA LEU A 178 10.60 5.56 -9.37
C LEU A 178 12.07 5.24 -9.64
N ILE A 179 12.91 5.58 -8.66
CA ILE A 179 14.30 5.10 -8.58
C ILE A 179 14.27 3.59 -8.35
N ARG A 180 14.83 2.83 -9.30
CA ARG A 180 14.82 1.37 -9.27
C ARG A 180 16.13 0.75 -8.77
N GLU A 181 17.11 1.58 -8.44
CA GLU A 181 18.40 1.15 -7.88
C GLU A 181 18.88 2.16 -6.84
N SER A 182 19.28 1.68 -5.68
CA SER A 182 19.86 2.47 -4.60
C SER A 182 20.86 1.62 -3.82
N GLU A 183 21.97 2.21 -3.37
CA GLU A 183 23.04 1.52 -2.64
C GLU A 183 23.57 0.25 -3.36
N GLY A 184 23.58 0.27 -4.71
CA GLY A 184 24.01 -0.87 -5.54
C GLY A 184 23.03 -2.06 -5.53
N ARG A 185 21.79 -1.86 -5.14
CA ARG A 185 20.74 -2.89 -5.09
C ARG A 185 19.47 -2.40 -5.80
N ARG A 186 18.76 -3.35 -6.41
CA ARG A 186 17.41 -3.09 -6.92
C ARG A 186 16.48 -2.69 -5.78
N VAL A 187 15.64 -1.69 -6.03
CA VAL A 187 14.54 -1.28 -5.14
C VAL A 187 13.25 -1.87 -5.70
N PRO A 188 12.72 -2.95 -5.12
CA PRO A 188 11.45 -3.53 -5.55
C PRO A 188 10.28 -2.58 -5.31
N VAL A 189 9.31 -2.63 -6.23
CA VAL A 189 8.04 -1.90 -6.13
C VAL A 189 6.90 -2.89 -6.00
N ILE A 190 6.10 -2.71 -4.97
CA ILE A 190 4.90 -3.50 -4.69
C ILE A 190 3.69 -2.62 -4.98
N VAL A 191 2.72 -3.14 -5.72
CA VAL A 191 1.42 -2.47 -5.90
C VAL A 191 0.33 -3.32 -5.26
N PHE A 192 -0.60 -2.68 -4.58
CA PHE A 192 -1.73 -3.32 -3.93
C PHE A 192 -3.03 -2.62 -4.31
N THR A 193 -4.00 -3.35 -4.82
CA THR A 193 -5.37 -2.86 -5.03
C THR A 193 -6.34 -3.74 -4.27
N LYS A 194 -7.07 -3.15 -3.31
CA LYS A 194 -8.13 -3.87 -2.60
C LYS A 194 -9.26 -4.20 -3.57
N ASN A 195 -9.73 -5.45 -3.54
CA ASN A 195 -10.68 -6.02 -4.49
C ASN A 195 -10.19 -5.98 -5.96
N GLY A 196 -8.87 -5.98 -6.17
CA GLY A 196 -8.23 -5.92 -7.49
C GLY A 196 -8.09 -7.27 -8.20
N GLY A 197 -8.54 -8.37 -7.61
CA GLY A 197 -8.34 -9.72 -8.12
C GLY A 197 -8.86 -9.98 -9.53
N GLN A 198 -9.84 -9.19 -9.99
CA GLN A 198 -10.34 -9.26 -11.36
C GLN A 198 -9.40 -8.64 -12.41
N TRP A 199 -8.45 -7.79 -11.99
CA TRP A 199 -7.52 -7.06 -12.88
C TRP A 199 -6.06 -7.48 -12.72
N LEU A 200 -5.81 -8.68 -12.19
CA LEU A 200 -4.45 -9.13 -11.85
C LEU A 200 -3.46 -9.04 -13.01
N GLU A 201 -3.89 -9.41 -14.22
CA GLU A 201 -3.04 -9.36 -15.41
C GLU A 201 -2.63 -7.92 -15.73
N SER A 202 -3.58 -7.00 -15.76
CA SER A 202 -3.30 -5.58 -15.98
C SER A 202 -2.41 -4.98 -14.89
N ILE A 203 -2.63 -5.37 -13.62
CA ILE A 203 -1.79 -4.92 -12.50
C ILE A 203 -0.38 -5.50 -12.62
N ALA A 204 -0.23 -6.78 -12.97
CA ALA A 204 1.07 -7.40 -13.16
C ALA A 204 1.87 -6.77 -14.31
N ASP A 205 1.20 -6.23 -15.31
CA ASP A 205 1.81 -5.60 -16.48
C ASP A 205 2.16 -4.11 -16.24
N CYS A 206 1.89 -3.54 -15.05
CA CYS A 206 2.21 -2.14 -14.72
C CYS A 206 3.71 -1.88 -14.43
N GLY A 207 4.57 -2.88 -14.49
CA GLY A 207 6.01 -2.76 -14.23
C GLY A 207 6.44 -2.94 -12.77
N ALA A 208 5.51 -3.25 -11.87
CA ALA A 208 5.83 -3.59 -10.48
C ALA A 208 6.56 -4.94 -10.36
N ASP A 209 7.31 -5.14 -9.28
CA ASP A 209 8.00 -6.41 -8.99
C ASP A 209 7.10 -7.39 -8.23
N ALA A 210 6.13 -6.87 -7.49
CA ALA A 210 5.17 -7.67 -6.73
C ALA A 210 3.78 -7.06 -6.74
N VAL A 211 2.77 -7.94 -6.67
CA VAL A 211 1.36 -7.57 -6.53
C VAL A 211 0.84 -8.05 -5.17
N GLY A 212 0.37 -7.10 -4.36
CA GLY A 212 -0.33 -7.37 -3.12
C GLY A 212 -1.77 -7.80 -3.39
N LEU A 213 -2.20 -8.84 -2.72
CA LEU A 213 -3.53 -9.43 -2.82
C LEU A 213 -4.29 -9.22 -1.51
N ASP A 214 -5.56 -8.86 -1.60
CA ASP A 214 -6.45 -8.99 -0.46
C ASP A 214 -7.02 -10.42 -0.37
N TRP A 215 -7.73 -10.69 0.71
CA TRP A 215 -8.29 -12.03 1.02
C TRP A 215 -9.44 -12.48 0.12
N THR A 216 -9.97 -11.59 -0.73
CA THR A 216 -11.06 -11.94 -1.68
C THR A 216 -10.55 -12.67 -2.91
N THR A 217 -9.24 -12.68 -3.10
CA THR A 217 -8.58 -13.36 -4.21
C THR A 217 -7.93 -14.66 -3.74
N ASP A 218 -8.25 -15.79 -4.36
CA ASP A 218 -7.55 -17.05 -4.10
C ASP A 218 -6.09 -16.95 -4.60
N ILE A 219 -5.12 -17.16 -3.69
CA ILE A 219 -3.70 -16.96 -3.99
C ILE A 219 -3.15 -18.00 -4.99
N GLY A 220 -3.68 -19.23 -4.98
CA GLY A 220 -3.29 -20.25 -5.94
C GLY A 220 -3.77 -19.90 -7.35
N ASN A 221 -4.98 -19.36 -7.47
CA ASN A 221 -5.51 -18.86 -8.74
C ASN A 221 -4.71 -17.63 -9.21
N ALA A 222 -4.41 -16.70 -8.31
CA ALA A 222 -3.57 -15.55 -8.64
C ALA A 222 -2.18 -15.98 -9.14
N ARG A 223 -1.56 -16.95 -8.47
CA ARG A 223 -0.27 -17.51 -8.90
C ARG A 223 -0.34 -18.14 -10.30
N ALA A 224 -1.38 -18.90 -10.58
CA ALA A 224 -1.57 -19.51 -11.90
C ALA A 224 -1.74 -18.48 -13.02
N ARG A 225 -2.29 -17.29 -12.69
CA ARG A 225 -2.54 -16.22 -13.68
C ARG A 225 -1.32 -15.33 -13.91
N VAL A 226 -0.59 -14.96 -12.86
CA VAL A 226 0.46 -13.92 -12.96
C VAL A 226 1.76 -14.26 -12.21
N GLY A 227 1.86 -15.41 -11.58
CA GLY A 227 3.02 -15.77 -10.75
C GLY A 227 4.32 -16.04 -11.52
N ASP A 228 4.27 -16.11 -12.85
CA ASP A 228 5.43 -16.15 -13.74
C ASP A 228 5.97 -14.76 -14.09
N LYS A 229 5.18 -13.70 -13.86
CA LYS A 229 5.53 -12.31 -14.16
C LYS A 229 5.99 -11.54 -12.92
N VAL A 230 5.29 -11.72 -11.78
CA VAL A 230 5.47 -10.93 -10.56
C VAL A 230 5.45 -11.82 -9.32
N ALA A 231 6.10 -11.37 -8.24
CA ALA A 231 5.89 -11.95 -6.93
C ALA A 231 4.48 -11.59 -6.40
N LEU A 232 3.93 -12.44 -5.53
CA LEU A 232 2.64 -12.21 -4.90
C LEU A 232 2.81 -11.99 -3.39
N GLN A 233 2.16 -10.94 -2.88
CA GLN A 233 2.16 -10.62 -1.45
C GLN A 233 0.76 -10.78 -0.89
N GLY A 234 0.62 -11.61 0.14
CA GLY A 234 -0.68 -11.83 0.77
C GLY A 234 -0.87 -13.23 1.33
N ASN A 235 -2.09 -13.62 1.70
CA ASN A 235 -3.27 -12.75 1.69
C ASN A 235 -4.34 -13.23 2.69
N MET A 236 -3.90 -13.59 3.92
CA MET A 236 -4.87 -14.04 4.93
C MET A 236 -5.86 -12.93 5.28
N ASP A 237 -7.14 -13.29 5.43
CA ASP A 237 -8.15 -12.37 5.94
C ASP A 237 -7.76 -11.86 7.34
N PRO A 238 -7.63 -10.54 7.56
CA PRO A 238 -7.33 -10.02 8.89
C PRO A 238 -8.32 -10.46 9.97
N ALA A 239 -9.58 -10.70 9.61
CA ALA A 239 -10.61 -11.20 10.53
C ALA A 239 -10.33 -12.63 11.02
N MET A 240 -9.46 -13.40 10.34
CA MET A 240 -9.03 -14.71 10.81
C MET A 240 -8.28 -14.61 12.16
N LEU A 241 -7.69 -13.46 12.47
CA LEU A 241 -7.02 -13.23 13.74
C LEU A 241 -7.97 -13.18 14.96
N TYR A 242 -9.28 -13.14 14.76
CA TYR A 242 -10.27 -13.35 15.83
C TYR A 242 -10.52 -14.81 16.16
N ALA A 243 -10.06 -15.73 15.31
CA ALA A 243 -10.25 -17.16 15.49
C ALA A 243 -9.24 -17.75 16.53
N PRO A 244 -9.53 -18.93 17.10
CA PRO A 244 -8.56 -19.64 17.92
C PRO A 244 -7.22 -19.91 17.19
N LYS A 245 -6.10 -19.87 17.90
CA LYS A 245 -4.73 -20.04 17.35
C LYS A 245 -4.61 -21.27 16.44
N ALA A 246 -5.24 -22.39 16.78
CA ALA A 246 -5.24 -23.60 15.94
C ALA A 246 -5.89 -23.36 14.56
N ARG A 247 -6.93 -22.53 14.51
CA ARG A 247 -7.62 -22.20 13.26
C ARG A 247 -6.80 -21.22 12.40
N ILE A 248 -6.13 -20.25 13.05
CA ILE A 248 -5.16 -19.37 12.40
C ILE A 248 -4.05 -20.19 11.74
N ARG A 249 -3.47 -21.14 12.47
CA ARG A 249 -2.42 -22.04 11.95
C ARG A 249 -2.92 -22.85 10.73
N GLN A 250 -4.14 -23.37 10.80
CA GLN A 250 -4.73 -24.11 9.68
C GLN A 250 -4.88 -23.25 8.44
N GLU A 251 -5.34 -22.00 8.58
CA GLU A 251 -5.50 -21.07 7.45
C GLU A 251 -4.15 -20.71 6.82
N VAL A 252 -3.11 -20.50 7.63
CA VAL A 252 -1.73 -20.31 7.14
C VAL A 252 -1.29 -21.52 6.30
N ALA A 253 -1.51 -22.75 6.81
CA ALA A 253 -1.17 -23.96 6.08
C ALA A 253 -1.92 -24.08 4.76
N ASP A 254 -3.20 -23.72 4.74
CA ASP A 254 -4.06 -23.76 3.56
C ASP A 254 -3.62 -22.74 2.50
N ILE A 255 -3.24 -21.52 2.89
CA ILE A 255 -2.72 -20.48 1.99
C ILE A 255 -1.37 -20.91 1.40
N LEU A 256 -0.42 -21.39 2.23
CA LEU A 256 0.86 -21.90 1.77
C LEU A 256 0.69 -23.05 0.79
N LYS A 257 -0.20 -23.99 1.07
CA LYS A 257 -0.53 -25.12 0.20
C LYS A 257 -1.11 -24.66 -1.14
N ARG A 258 -2.01 -23.66 -1.14
CA ARG A 258 -2.61 -23.10 -2.36
C ARG A 258 -1.57 -22.37 -3.21
N TYR A 259 -0.71 -21.60 -2.56
CA TYR A 259 0.41 -20.99 -3.27
C TYR A 259 1.32 -22.05 -3.87
N GLY A 260 1.67 -23.10 -3.12
CA GLY A 260 2.51 -24.20 -3.54
C GLY A 260 4.01 -23.91 -3.46
N SER A 261 4.83 -24.81 -3.99
CA SER A 261 6.30 -24.74 -3.87
C SER A 261 6.94 -23.73 -4.83
N GLY A 262 8.05 -23.14 -4.41
CA GLY A 262 8.87 -22.20 -5.19
C GLY A 262 8.98 -20.83 -4.57
N SER A 263 9.63 -19.90 -5.26
CA SER A 263 9.85 -18.52 -4.83
C SER A 263 8.70 -17.57 -5.22
N GLY A 264 8.79 -16.32 -4.76
CA GLY A 264 7.90 -15.25 -5.19
C GLY A 264 6.67 -15.05 -4.29
N HIS A 265 6.65 -15.61 -3.06
CA HIS A 265 5.61 -15.38 -2.07
C HIS A 265 6.13 -14.51 -0.93
N VAL A 266 5.46 -13.41 -0.66
CA VAL A 266 5.60 -12.60 0.55
C VAL A 266 4.34 -12.78 1.38
N PHE A 267 4.42 -13.52 2.49
CA PHE A 267 3.24 -13.84 3.29
C PHE A 267 2.88 -12.68 4.23
N ASN A 268 1.71 -12.11 4.08
CA ASN A 268 1.14 -11.15 5.02
C ASN A 268 -0.39 -11.28 5.10
N LEU A 269 -1.02 -10.40 5.86
CA LEU A 269 -2.48 -10.22 5.85
C LEU A 269 -2.92 -9.52 4.57
N GLY A 270 -4.10 -9.81 4.08
CA GLY A 270 -4.68 -9.16 2.90
C GLY A 270 -5.08 -7.70 3.10
N HIS A 271 -4.97 -7.17 4.32
CA HIS A 271 -5.18 -5.77 4.69
C HIS A 271 -4.63 -5.52 6.10
N GLY A 272 -4.72 -4.27 6.58
CA GLY A 272 -4.32 -3.89 7.93
C GLY A 272 -5.09 -4.63 9.02
N ILE A 273 -4.41 -4.87 10.14
CA ILE A 273 -4.97 -5.45 11.36
C ILE A 273 -5.83 -4.42 12.11
N THR A 274 -6.92 -4.86 12.71
CA THR A 274 -7.77 -4.00 13.55
C THR A 274 -7.24 -3.88 14.97
N PRO A 275 -7.44 -2.73 15.65
CA PRO A 275 -6.84 -2.47 16.97
C PRO A 275 -7.28 -3.39 18.10
N ASP A 276 -8.41 -4.08 17.93
CA ASP A 276 -9.03 -4.98 18.92
C ASP A 276 -8.56 -6.44 18.78
N VAL A 277 -7.70 -6.74 17.80
CA VAL A 277 -7.09 -8.08 17.68
C VAL A 277 -6.10 -8.31 18.82
N ASP A 278 -6.21 -9.49 19.47
CA ASP A 278 -5.22 -9.93 20.45
C ASP A 278 -3.84 -10.07 19.80
N PRO A 279 -2.81 -9.36 20.29
CA PRO A 279 -1.44 -9.51 19.80
C PRO A 279 -0.90 -10.94 19.81
N GLU A 280 -1.38 -11.80 20.72
CA GLU A 280 -1.00 -13.22 20.77
C GLU A 280 -1.52 -14.01 19.56
N HIS A 281 -2.63 -13.57 18.95
CA HIS A 281 -3.13 -14.17 17.72
C HIS A 281 -2.30 -13.74 16.49
N ALA A 282 -1.83 -12.49 16.48
CA ALA A 282 -0.83 -12.06 15.50
C ALA A 282 0.48 -12.85 15.64
N GLY A 283 0.93 -13.11 16.88
CA GLY A 283 2.07 -14.00 17.17
C GLY A 283 1.88 -15.39 16.60
N ALA A 284 0.73 -16.02 16.88
CA ALA A 284 0.40 -17.36 16.38
C ALA A 284 0.37 -17.43 14.83
N PHE A 285 -0.09 -16.36 14.17
CA PHE A 285 -0.02 -16.23 12.71
C PHE A 285 1.42 -16.24 12.21
N ILE A 286 2.29 -15.39 12.77
CA ILE A 286 3.69 -15.27 12.35
C ILE A 286 4.47 -16.57 12.64
N GLU A 287 4.29 -17.15 13.81
CA GLU A 287 4.89 -18.44 14.18
C GLU A 287 4.49 -19.55 13.19
N ALA A 288 3.21 -19.60 12.82
CA ALA A 288 2.72 -20.58 11.86
C ALA A 288 3.37 -20.40 10.47
N VAL A 289 3.55 -19.17 10.02
CA VAL A 289 4.22 -18.88 8.75
C VAL A 289 5.68 -19.34 8.82
N VAL A 290 6.43 -18.97 9.86
CA VAL A 290 7.84 -19.36 10.03
C VAL A 290 8.02 -20.88 10.07
N GLU A 291 7.17 -21.58 10.81
CA GLU A 291 7.28 -23.04 10.95
C GLU A 291 6.88 -23.81 9.68
N LEU A 292 5.87 -23.34 8.96
CA LEU A 292 5.28 -24.10 7.86
C LEU A 292 5.85 -23.74 6.48
N SER A 293 6.34 -22.50 6.30
CA SER A 293 6.80 -22.01 4.99
C SER A 293 8.00 -22.78 4.43
N GLY A 294 8.90 -23.26 5.27
CA GLY A 294 10.09 -24.02 4.86
C GLY A 294 9.80 -25.30 4.05
N GLN A 295 8.56 -25.82 4.12
CA GLN A 295 8.13 -26.98 3.32
C GLN A 295 7.86 -26.59 1.85
N TYR A 296 7.61 -25.32 1.57
CA TYR A 296 7.21 -24.80 0.26
C TYR A 296 8.28 -23.91 -0.38
N HIS A 297 9.15 -23.30 0.41
CA HIS A 297 10.13 -22.29 -0.02
C HIS A 297 11.57 -22.72 0.30
N GLN A 298 11.98 -23.84 -0.27
CA GLN A 298 13.39 -24.33 -0.18
C GLN A 298 14.25 -23.74 -1.28
#